data_49faee0a5c03fc889d59b9c2ad02e666
#
_entry.id   49faee0a5c03fc889d59b9c2ad02e666
#
_cell.length_a   1.000
_cell.length_b   1.000
_cell.length_c   1.000
_cell.angle_alpha   90.00
_cell.angle_beta   90.00
_cell.angle_gamma   90.00
#
_symmetry.space_group_name_H-M   'P 1'
#
loop_
_entity.id
_entity.type
_entity.pdbx_description
1 polymer ?
#
loop_
_entity_poly.entity_id
_entity_poly.type
_entity_poly.pdbx_seq_one_letter_code
_entity_poly.pdbx_strand_id
1 'polypeptide(L)'
;MKRSSVVFGMTAMLAGTSLVGCKLMDDDFAGSTPTAENVALAVPASTQRALTAGDGTKVSALLGEEAGSYQLTRAVTGIVNGATGLVLVLVKTIVSYPPTSHHGDTAVWGPHSEPLDKNAWRLTVTRVEPHVFSWALDGKPKAAGDNAFVTLLSGVHTRAVNGHGRPIENYGSGTFLVDWDMAQTLPDHGDAVGVAQFTYSRTAPDAVTTIDVDFQGIKDDPPAAELYDAIYRYTATPGAGGDLKYAAKRDYYPDPHPSGTAKEDLTIHSRWQETGTGRTDYQLTGGEVAADGIAPVSVSECWDIGFLSTYLNVSYDHAGDWGVETSCSFPTASFLAPSL
;
A
#
# COMPACT_ATOMS: atom_id res chain seq x y z
N MET A 1 2.13 -22.63 16.32
CA MET A 1 1.90 -21.22 16.05
C MET A 1 0.76 -21.14 15.06
N LYS A 2 -0.42 -20.63 15.48
CA LYS A 2 -1.61 -20.54 14.64
C LYS A 2 -1.53 -19.23 13.85
N ARG A 3 -1.48 -19.32 12.53
CA ARG A 3 -1.58 -18.17 11.62
C ARG A 3 -3.01 -17.66 11.67
N SER A 4 -3.21 -16.45 12.21
CA SER A 4 -4.47 -15.72 12.05
C SER A 4 -4.35 -14.90 10.76
N SER A 5 -4.80 -15.51 9.67
CA SER A 5 -5.09 -14.74 8.45
C SER A 5 -6.40 -14.02 8.71
N VAL A 6 -6.38 -12.70 8.72
CA VAL A 6 -7.59 -11.88 8.68
C VAL A 6 -8.19 -12.05 7.29
N VAL A 7 -9.02 -13.08 7.15
CA VAL A 7 -9.90 -13.24 6.00
C VAL A 7 -11.21 -12.59 6.40
N PHE A 8 -11.51 -11.41 5.85
CA PHE A 8 -12.90 -10.97 5.75
C PHE A 8 -13.63 -12.06 4.97
N GLY A 9 -14.37 -12.90 5.68
CA GLY A 9 -15.10 -14.00 5.09
C GLY A 9 -16.27 -13.49 4.25
N MET A 10 -16.01 -13.09 3.02
CA MET A 10 -17.03 -12.98 1.99
C MET A 10 -16.97 -14.24 1.12
N THR A 11 -17.75 -15.24 1.51
CA THR A 11 -18.04 -16.38 0.63
C THR A 11 -19.10 -15.91 -0.38
N ALA A 12 -18.68 -15.53 -1.57
CA ALA A 12 -19.58 -15.22 -2.66
C ALA A 12 -20.28 -16.52 -3.12
N MET A 13 -21.48 -16.78 -2.64
CA MET A 13 -22.38 -17.74 -3.28
C MET A 13 -23.11 -17.07 -4.46
N LEU A 14 -22.69 -17.41 -5.66
CA LEU A 14 -23.39 -17.13 -6.90
C LEU A 14 -24.68 -17.96 -6.96
N ALA A 15 -25.80 -17.41 -6.51
CA ALA A 15 -27.11 -17.92 -6.86
C ALA A 15 -27.55 -17.24 -8.16
N GLY A 16 -27.37 -17.95 -9.27
CA GLY A 16 -27.83 -17.51 -10.58
C GLY A 16 -29.36 -17.45 -10.64
N THR A 17 -29.90 -16.23 -10.74
CA THR A 17 -31.21 -16.00 -11.35
C THR A 17 -31.02 -15.02 -12.49
N SER A 18 -31.14 -15.56 -13.73
CA SER A 18 -31.16 -14.77 -14.95
C SER A 18 -32.44 -13.93 -14.99
N LEU A 19 -32.34 -12.68 -14.56
CA LEU A 19 -33.29 -11.63 -14.89
C LEU A 19 -32.72 -10.88 -16.11
N VAL A 20 -33.30 -11.14 -17.28
CA VAL A 20 -33.20 -10.26 -18.44
C VAL A 20 -33.99 -8.99 -18.08
N GLY A 21 -33.39 -8.11 -17.34
CA GLY A 21 -33.88 -6.77 -17.02
C GLY A 21 -32.97 -5.75 -17.72
N CYS A 22 -33.57 -4.86 -18.46
CA CYS A 22 -32.95 -3.81 -19.27
C CYS A 22 -31.67 -3.24 -18.69
N LYS A 23 -30.59 -3.42 -19.44
CA LYS A 23 -29.27 -2.84 -19.19
C LYS A 23 -29.33 -1.33 -19.52
N LEU A 24 -29.98 -0.56 -18.68
CA LEU A 24 -29.74 0.86 -18.50
C LEU A 24 -29.00 0.99 -17.17
N MET A 25 -27.85 0.34 -17.08
CA MET A 25 -26.87 0.72 -16.08
C MET A 25 -26.39 2.11 -16.46
N ASP A 26 -26.55 3.00 -15.52
CA ASP A 26 -26.04 4.36 -15.58
C ASP A 26 -24.51 4.27 -15.76
N ASP A 27 -24.05 4.30 -17.03
CA ASP A 27 -22.61 4.36 -17.39
C ASP A 27 -21.92 5.57 -16.71
N ASP A 28 -22.74 6.47 -16.15
CA ASP A 28 -22.32 7.68 -15.47
C ASP A 28 -21.45 7.41 -14.25
N PHE A 29 -21.71 6.34 -13.49
CA PHE A 29 -20.93 5.98 -12.30
C PHE A 29 -19.91 4.85 -12.53
N ALA A 30 -19.80 4.32 -13.74
CA ALA A 30 -18.77 3.34 -14.06
C ALA A 30 -17.37 3.96 -13.89
N GLY A 31 -16.49 3.31 -13.12
CA GLY A 31 -15.16 3.82 -12.81
C GLY A 31 -15.15 5.10 -11.97
N SER A 32 -16.18 5.33 -11.15
CA SER A 32 -16.29 6.48 -10.25
C SER A 32 -15.45 6.37 -8.97
N THR A 33 -14.93 5.19 -8.68
CA THR A 33 -14.10 4.90 -7.51
C THR A 33 -12.75 4.35 -7.94
N PRO A 34 -11.68 4.51 -7.15
CA PRO A 34 -10.40 3.89 -7.44
C PRO A 34 -10.52 2.36 -7.44
N THR A 35 -9.70 1.72 -8.24
CA THR A 35 -9.52 0.27 -8.24
C THR A 35 -8.18 -0.10 -7.62
N ALA A 36 -8.01 -1.36 -7.23
CA ALA A 36 -6.72 -1.84 -6.74
C ALA A 36 -5.59 -1.61 -7.77
N GLU A 37 -5.92 -1.71 -9.05
CA GLU A 37 -4.98 -1.47 -10.15
C GLU A 37 -4.52 -0.02 -10.26
N ASN A 38 -5.35 0.97 -9.85
CA ASN A 38 -4.96 2.38 -9.82
C ASN A 38 -3.81 2.65 -8.85
N VAL A 39 -3.76 1.90 -7.74
CA VAL A 39 -2.79 2.08 -6.65
C VAL A 39 -1.84 0.90 -6.49
N ALA A 40 -1.86 -0.06 -7.42
CA ALA A 40 -0.94 -1.19 -7.39
C ALA A 40 0.49 -0.75 -7.62
N LEU A 41 1.36 -1.14 -6.69
CA LEU A 41 2.79 -0.94 -6.77
C LEU A 41 3.41 -2.11 -7.52
N ALA A 42 4.14 -1.83 -8.58
CA ALA A 42 4.83 -2.83 -9.37
C ALA A 42 6.34 -2.70 -9.16
N VAL A 43 6.95 -3.71 -8.55
CA VAL A 43 8.41 -3.89 -8.56
C VAL A 43 8.74 -5.06 -9.47
N PRO A 44 9.91 -5.08 -10.09
CA PRO A 44 10.33 -6.21 -10.90
C PRO A 44 10.19 -7.51 -10.11
N ALA A 45 9.66 -8.55 -10.74
CA ALA A 45 9.46 -9.85 -10.11
C ALA A 45 10.28 -10.91 -10.83
N SER A 46 10.98 -11.74 -10.06
CA SER A 46 11.56 -12.95 -10.61
C SER A 46 10.43 -13.91 -11.03
N THR A 47 10.53 -14.49 -12.22
CA THR A 47 9.60 -15.52 -12.69
C THR A 47 9.71 -16.82 -11.88
N GLN A 48 10.59 -16.92 -10.88
CA GLN A 48 10.97 -18.17 -10.23
C GLN A 48 10.57 -18.35 -8.77
N ARG A 49 9.89 -17.44 -8.08
CA ARG A 49 9.30 -17.78 -6.74
C ARG A 49 8.23 -16.80 -6.33
N ALA A 50 7.00 -17.30 -6.17
CA ALA A 50 6.04 -16.71 -5.26
C ALA A 50 6.62 -16.80 -3.84
N LEU A 51 7.09 -15.69 -3.28
CA LEU A 51 7.49 -15.65 -1.89
C LEU A 51 6.24 -15.79 -1.02
N THR A 52 6.12 -16.90 -0.32
CA THR A 52 5.25 -16.96 0.85
C THR A 52 5.81 -15.96 1.85
N ALA A 53 5.00 -14.95 2.21
CA ALA A 53 5.29 -14.05 3.29
C ALA A 53 5.51 -14.90 4.56
N GLY A 54 6.73 -14.99 5.02
CA GLY A 54 7.09 -15.80 6.16
C GLY A 54 8.51 -15.51 6.59
N ASP A 55 8.58 -14.86 7.73
CA ASP A 55 9.78 -14.67 8.53
C ASP A 55 10.71 -13.52 8.13
N GLY A 56 10.42 -12.34 8.72
CA GLY A 56 11.34 -11.21 8.74
C GLY A 56 12.55 -11.51 9.60
N THR A 57 13.52 -12.26 9.07
CA THR A 57 14.76 -12.47 9.78
C THR A 57 15.90 -12.79 8.84
N LYS A 58 16.92 -11.98 8.97
CA LYS A 58 18.28 -12.10 8.44
C LYS A 58 18.37 -11.83 6.95
N VAL A 59 18.63 -10.57 6.63
CA VAL A 59 19.32 -10.19 5.40
C VAL A 59 20.72 -10.81 5.48
N SER A 60 20.83 -12.07 5.07
CA SER A 60 22.10 -12.72 4.81
C SER A 60 22.40 -12.46 3.34
N ALA A 61 22.94 -11.29 3.05
CA ALA A 61 23.39 -10.95 1.73
C ALA A 61 24.73 -11.66 1.51
N LEU A 62 24.78 -12.56 0.54
CA LEU A 62 26.01 -13.17 0.04
C LEU A 62 26.11 -12.91 -1.46
N LEU A 63 27.32 -12.68 -1.94
CA LEU A 63 27.58 -12.51 -3.38
C LEU A 63 27.00 -13.69 -4.17
N GLY A 64 26.12 -13.39 -5.14
CA GLY A 64 25.47 -14.41 -5.98
C GLY A 64 24.24 -15.08 -5.36
N GLU A 65 23.78 -14.64 -4.17
CA GLU A 65 22.48 -14.97 -3.62
C GLU A 65 21.48 -13.85 -3.92
N GLU A 66 20.18 -14.11 -3.72
CA GLU A 66 19.15 -13.09 -3.91
C GLU A 66 19.41 -11.91 -2.97
N ALA A 67 19.44 -10.70 -3.54
CA ALA A 67 19.77 -9.49 -2.80
C ALA A 67 18.76 -9.23 -1.67
N GLY A 68 19.26 -9.05 -0.46
CA GLY A 68 18.42 -8.78 0.71
C GLY A 68 17.63 -7.46 0.58
N SER A 69 18.24 -6.47 -0.01
CA SER A 69 17.60 -5.17 -0.27
C SER A 69 16.47 -5.26 -1.33
N TYR A 70 16.61 -6.15 -2.30
CA TYR A 70 15.52 -6.45 -3.23
C TYR A 70 14.34 -7.11 -2.50
N GLN A 71 14.61 -8.10 -1.62
CA GLN A 71 13.58 -8.73 -0.79
C GLN A 71 12.89 -7.70 0.11
N LEU A 72 13.66 -6.80 0.74
CA LEU A 72 13.13 -5.70 1.56
C LEU A 72 12.20 -4.80 0.74
N THR A 73 12.62 -4.38 -0.46
CA THR A 73 11.80 -3.57 -1.39
C THR A 73 10.47 -4.26 -1.70
N ARG A 74 10.50 -5.56 -1.99
CA ARG A 74 9.30 -6.36 -2.25
C ARG A 74 8.41 -6.50 -1.01
N ALA A 75 9.01 -6.69 0.17
CA ALA A 75 8.25 -6.83 1.41
C ALA A 75 7.47 -5.54 1.74
N VAL A 76 8.13 -4.38 1.68
CA VAL A 76 7.50 -3.06 1.90
C VAL A 76 6.38 -2.82 0.89
N THR A 77 6.64 -3.10 -0.41
CA THR A 77 5.64 -2.99 -1.47
C THR A 77 4.45 -3.93 -1.24
N GLY A 78 4.72 -5.16 -0.79
CA GLY A 78 3.69 -6.16 -0.50
C GLY A 78 2.76 -5.75 0.64
N ILE A 79 3.27 -5.09 1.67
CA ILE A 79 2.47 -4.56 2.79
C ILE A 79 1.50 -3.50 2.27
N VAL A 80 1.97 -2.53 1.50
CA VAL A 80 1.13 -1.45 0.95
C VAL A 80 0.07 -2.02 0.01
N ASN A 81 0.44 -2.91 -0.93
CA ASN A 81 -0.49 -3.55 -1.85
C ASN A 81 -1.54 -4.41 -1.12
N GLY A 82 -1.14 -5.13 -0.07
CA GLY A 82 -2.04 -5.97 0.71
C GLY A 82 -3.07 -5.17 1.49
N ALA A 83 -2.65 -4.11 2.14
CA ALA A 83 -3.54 -3.26 2.94
C ALA A 83 -4.57 -2.51 2.06
N THR A 84 -4.13 -2.00 0.91
CA THR A 84 -5.00 -1.22 -0.01
C THR A 84 -5.83 -2.09 -0.94
N GLY A 85 -5.25 -3.17 -1.45
CA GLY A 85 -5.90 -4.00 -2.46
C GLY A 85 -7.22 -4.59 -1.96
N LEU A 86 -7.24 -5.11 -0.74
CA LEU A 86 -8.44 -5.74 -0.16
C LEU A 86 -9.61 -4.77 -0.06
N VAL A 87 -9.33 -3.54 0.39
CA VAL A 87 -10.35 -2.52 0.60
C VAL A 87 -10.93 -2.02 -0.74
N LEU A 88 -10.07 -1.77 -1.71
CA LEU A 88 -10.51 -1.29 -3.03
C LEU A 88 -11.21 -2.38 -3.84
N VAL A 89 -10.87 -3.65 -3.64
CA VAL A 89 -11.64 -4.78 -4.20
C VAL A 89 -13.05 -4.79 -3.65
N LEU A 90 -13.25 -4.52 -2.36
CA LEU A 90 -14.59 -4.40 -1.77
C LEU A 90 -15.38 -3.26 -2.42
N VAL A 91 -14.79 -2.07 -2.53
CA VAL A 91 -15.44 -0.90 -3.18
C VAL A 91 -15.79 -1.22 -4.63
N LYS A 92 -14.86 -1.79 -5.41
CA LYS A 92 -15.09 -2.21 -6.79
C LYS A 92 -16.23 -3.23 -6.90
N THR A 93 -16.29 -4.18 -5.98
CA THR A 93 -17.36 -5.19 -5.94
C THR A 93 -18.71 -4.53 -5.71
N ILE A 94 -18.81 -3.59 -4.77
CA ILE A 94 -20.05 -2.87 -4.46
C ILE A 94 -20.54 -2.11 -5.70
N VAL A 95 -19.70 -1.31 -6.36
CA VAL A 95 -20.10 -0.51 -7.53
C VAL A 95 -20.37 -1.36 -8.79
N SER A 96 -20.04 -2.63 -8.80
CA SER A 96 -20.38 -3.54 -9.89
C SER A 96 -21.86 -3.91 -9.93
N TYR A 97 -22.60 -3.67 -8.86
CA TYR A 97 -24.05 -3.85 -8.78
C TYR A 97 -24.76 -2.51 -9.04
N PRO A 98 -26.04 -2.54 -9.49
CA PRO A 98 -26.85 -1.33 -9.57
C PRO A 98 -26.97 -0.65 -8.19
N PRO A 99 -26.94 0.69 -8.13
CA PRO A 99 -27.15 1.40 -6.87
C PRO A 99 -28.56 1.15 -6.31
N THR A 100 -28.69 1.13 -4.98
CA THR A 100 -29.98 1.00 -4.29
C THR A 100 -30.85 2.23 -4.51
N SER A 101 -30.23 3.39 -4.63
CA SER A 101 -30.91 4.65 -4.98
C SER A 101 -29.98 5.57 -5.75
N HIS A 102 -30.60 6.40 -6.61
CA HIS A 102 -29.91 7.39 -7.42
C HIS A 102 -30.73 8.69 -7.40
N HIS A 103 -30.12 9.79 -6.99
CA HIS A 103 -30.75 11.10 -6.93
C HIS A 103 -29.80 12.18 -7.47
N GLY A 104 -30.08 12.71 -8.65
CA GLY A 104 -29.22 13.70 -9.29
C GLY A 104 -27.81 13.18 -9.53
N ASP A 105 -26.81 13.82 -8.95
CA ASP A 105 -25.40 13.42 -9.08
C ASP A 105 -24.92 12.45 -7.99
N THR A 106 -25.84 11.86 -7.20
CA THR A 106 -25.48 10.96 -6.11
C THR A 106 -26.11 9.58 -6.29
N ALA A 107 -25.28 8.55 -6.22
CA ALA A 107 -25.67 7.15 -6.19
C ALA A 107 -25.29 6.52 -4.82
N VAL A 108 -26.18 5.69 -4.29
CA VAL A 108 -26.00 5.02 -3.01
C VAL A 108 -26.20 3.52 -3.17
N TRP A 109 -25.28 2.72 -2.65
CA TRP A 109 -25.37 1.26 -2.52
C TRP A 109 -25.53 0.90 -1.06
N GLY A 110 -26.59 0.19 -0.74
CA GLY A 110 -26.88 -0.23 0.63
C GLY A 110 -27.99 0.60 1.31
N PRO A 111 -28.18 0.47 2.63
CA PRO A 111 -27.42 -0.39 3.53
C PRO A 111 -27.50 -1.89 3.16
N HIS A 112 -26.38 -2.56 3.13
CA HIS A 112 -26.30 -4.00 2.86
C HIS A 112 -25.58 -4.73 3.98
N SER A 113 -26.06 -5.94 4.31
CA SER A 113 -25.45 -6.81 5.30
C SER A 113 -25.84 -8.25 4.98
N GLU A 114 -24.89 -9.16 5.00
CA GLU A 114 -25.19 -10.59 4.85
C GLU A 114 -25.81 -11.15 6.13
N PRO A 115 -26.49 -12.30 6.08
CA PRO A 115 -27.22 -12.87 7.23
C PRO A 115 -26.36 -13.02 8.50
N LEU A 116 -25.08 -13.41 8.33
CA LEU A 116 -24.16 -13.67 9.43
C LEU A 116 -23.26 -12.48 9.78
N ASP A 117 -23.30 -11.41 9.00
CA ASP A 117 -22.52 -10.21 9.29
C ASP A 117 -23.04 -9.49 10.52
N LYS A 118 -22.12 -8.95 11.31
CA LYS A 118 -22.43 -8.09 12.45
C LYS A 118 -22.58 -6.62 12.06
N ASN A 119 -22.06 -6.25 10.90
CA ASN A 119 -22.05 -4.89 10.35
C ASN A 119 -22.96 -4.77 9.14
N ALA A 120 -23.39 -3.54 8.86
CA ALA A 120 -24.05 -3.15 7.63
C ALA A 120 -23.22 -2.05 6.95
N TRP A 121 -23.17 -2.09 5.63
CA TRP A 121 -22.31 -1.26 4.80
C TRP A 121 -23.11 -0.38 3.85
N ARG A 122 -22.65 0.84 3.63
CA ARG A 122 -23.23 1.77 2.67
C ARG A 122 -22.10 2.47 1.93
N LEU A 123 -22.13 2.44 0.60
CA LEU A 123 -21.25 3.24 -0.24
C LEU A 123 -22.07 4.37 -0.85
N THR A 124 -21.58 5.60 -0.72
CA THR A 124 -22.12 6.78 -1.37
C THR A 124 -21.12 7.32 -2.36
N VAL A 125 -21.54 7.60 -3.59
CA VAL A 125 -20.71 8.23 -4.62
C VAL A 125 -21.46 9.44 -5.16
N THR A 126 -20.79 10.58 -5.21
CA THR A 126 -21.35 11.83 -5.74
C THR A 126 -20.45 12.37 -6.83
N ARG A 127 -20.99 12.63 -8.01
CA ARG A 127 -20.30 13.37 -9.07
C ARG A 127 -20.23 14.84 -8.68
N VAL A 128 -19.05 15.35 -8.45
CA VAL A 128 -18.81 16.76 -8.05
C VAL A 128 -18.46 17.65 -9.25
N GLU A 129 -17.86 17.04 -10.28
CA GLU A 129 -17.55 17.66 -11.57
C GLU A 129 -17.58 16.59 -12.68
N PRO A 130 -17.56 16.95 -13.97
CA PRO A 130 -17.39 15.98 -15.04
C PRO A 130 -16.15 15.10 -14.79
N HIS A 131 -16.33 13.78 -14.69
CA HIS A 131 -15.29 12.79 -14.43
C HIS A 131 -14.67 12.82 -13.02
N VAL A 132 -15.14 13.68 -12.12
CA VAL A 132 -14.67 13.80 -10.73
C VAL A 132 -15.76 13.34 -9.77
N PHE A 133 -15.42 12.40 -8.89
CA PHE A 133 -16.36 11.78 -7.97
C PHE A 133 -15.80 11.83 -6.54
N SER A 134 -16.61 12.29 -5.59
CA SER A 134 -16.38 12.02 -4.17
C SER A 134 -17.07 10.71 -3.80
N TRP A 135 -16.47 9.95 -2.90
CA TRP A 135 -17.02 8.67 -2.46
C TRP A 135 -16.71 8.41 -1.00
N ALA A 136 -17.60 7.68 -0.32
CA ALA A 136 -17.43 7.28 1.06
C ALA A 136 -18.03 5.89 1.28
N LEU A 137 -17.28 5.02 1.98
CA LEU A 137 -17.75 3.75 2.51
C LEU A 137 -17.98 3.90 4.00
N ASP A 138 -19.24 3.74 4.40
CA ASP A 138 -19.68 3.81 5.78
C ASP A 138 -20.02 2.40 6.29
N GLY A 139 -19.76 2.17 7.58
CA GLY A 139 -20.17 0.98 8.30
C GLY A 139 -20.97 1.32 9.56
N LYS A 140 -21.85 0.42 9.98
CA LYS A 140 -22.53 0.50 11.28
C LYS A 140 -22.78 -0.89 11.85
N PRO A 141 -23.00 -1.04 13.16
CA PRO A 141 -23.58 -2.27 13.71
C PRO A 141 -24.92 -2.57 13.03
N LYS A 142 -25.10 -3.82 12.57
CA LYS A 142 -26.28 -4.25 11.79
C LYS A 142 -27.60 -3.91 12.47
N ALA A 143 -27.68 -4.06 13.79
CA ALA A 143 -28.90 -3.79 14.55
C ALA A 143 -29.11 -2.31 14.90
N ALA A 144 -28.13 -1.44 14.63
CA ALA A 144 -28.21 -0.02 14.97
C ALA A 144 -28.99 0.79 13.92
N GLY A 145 -29.51 1.95 14.33
CA GLY A 145 -30.17 2.90 13.42
C GLY A 145 -29.16 3.56 12.45
N ASP A 146 -29.68 4.28 11.45
CA ASP A 146 -28.85 4.88 10.41
C ASP A 146 -27.95 6.02 10.90
N ASN A 147 -28.26 6.59 12.06
CA ASN A 147 -27.41 7.57 12.74
C ASN A 147 -26.11 6.98 13.33
N ALA A 148 -25.96 5.66 13.32
CA ALA A 148 -24.77 4.95 13.78
C ALA A 148 -23.75 4.66 12.67
N PHE A 149 -24.00 5.10 11.45
CA PHE A 149 -22.98 4.98 10.39
C PHE A 149 -21.75 5.82 10.74
N VAL A 150 -20.58 5.21 10.58
CA VAL A 150 -19.27 5.85 10.66
C VAL A 150 -18.54 5.65 9.34
N THR A 151 -17.82 6.67 8.89
CA THR A 151 -17.06 6.61 7.64
C THR A 151 -15.71 5.94 7.88
N LEU A 152 -15.39 4.91 7.11
CA LEU A 152 -14.16 4.11 7.19
C LEU A 152 -13.21 4.43 6.08
N LEU A 153 -13.78 4.76 4.91
CA LEU A 153 -13.04 5.18 3.74
C LEU A 153 -13.75 6.35 3.10
N SER A 154 -12.97 7.31 2.64
CA SER A 154 -13.52 8.41 1.84
C SER A 154 -12.46 8.98 0.94
N GLY A 155 -12.88 9.56 -0.18
CA GLY A 155 -11.92 10.17 -1.09
C GLY A 155 -12.56 10.84 -2.28
N VAL A 156 -11.67 11.29 -3.17
CA VAL A 156 -12.01 11.85 -4.46
C VAL A 156 -11.26 11.06 -5.54
N HIS A 157 -11.96 10.69 -6.58
CA HIS A 157 -11.42 10.02 -7.74
C HIS A 157 -11.73 10.82 -9.01
N THR A 158 -10.69 11.14 -9.77
CA THR A 158 -10.81 11.68 -11.11
C THR A 158 -10.54 10.56 -12.11
N ARG A 159 -11.54 10.16 -12.83
CA ARG A 159 -11.50 9.11 -13.83
C ARG A 159 -10.74 9.58 -15.05
N ALA A 160 -9.76 8.81 -15.53
CA ALA A 160 -9.08 9.11 -16.79
C ALA A 160 -10.02 8.89 -17.97
N VAL A 161 -9.88 9.74 -18.99
CA VAL A 161 -10.66 9.65 -20.22
C VAL A 161 -9.74 9.71 -21.44
N ASN A 162 -10.13 9.02 -22.51
CA ASN A 162 -9.42 9.09 -23.78
C ASN A 162 -9.77 10.39 -24.55
N GLY A 163 -9.15 10.61 -25.70
CA GLY A 163 -9.38 11.79 -26.54
C GLY A 163 -10.83 11.96 -27.06
N HIS A 164 -11.72 11.00 -26.82
CA HIS A 164 -13.15 11.04 -27.14
C HIS A 164 -14.02 11.23 -25.89
N GLY A 165 -13.42 11.53 -24.72
CA GLY A 165 -14.12 11.70 -23.44
C GLY A 165 -14.64 10.39 -22.82
N ARG A 166 -14.23 9.21 -23.32
CA ARG A 166 -14.65 7.92 -22.75
C ARG A 166 -13.70 7.49 -21.63
N PRO A 167 -14.22 6.94 -20.55
CA PRO A 167 -13.39 6.40 -19.47
C PRO A 167 -12.35 5.40 -19.96
N ILE A 168 -11.16 5.48 -19.38
CA ILE A 168 -10.12 4.46 -19.53
C ILE A 168 -10.17 3.63 -18.26
N GLU A 169 -10.52 2.35 -18.39
CA GLU A 169 -10.66 1.45 -17.26
C GLU A 169 -9.33 1.30 -16.50
N ASN A 170 -9.38 1.31 -15.15
CA ASN A 170 -8.23 1.19 -14.25
C ASN A 170 -7.21 2.35 -14.35
N TYR A 171 -7.61 3.50 -14.91
CA TYR A 171 -6.78 4.70 -14.94
C TYR A 171 -7.53 5.89 -14.36
N GLY A 172 -6.78 6.71 -13.62
CA GLY A 172 -7.30 7.88 -12.93
C GLY A 172 -6.32 8.43 -11.92
N SER A 173 -6.77 9.42 -11.18
CA SER A 173 -6.00 10.04 -10.10
C SER A 173 -6.93 10.41 -8.96
N GLY A 174 -6.38 10.64 -7.78
CA GLY A 174 -7.18 11.07 -6.66
C GLY A 174 -6.49 10.95 -5.32
N THR A 175 -7.30 11.11 -4.29
CA THR A 175 -6.90 10.95 -2.90
C THR A 175 -7.94 10.12 -2.16
N PHE A 176 -7.52 9.35 -1.18
CA PHE A 176 -8.46 8.71 -0.25
C PHE A 176 -7.82 8.45 1.11
N LEU A 177 -8.69 8.40 2.11
CA LEU A 177 -8.37 8.09 3.50
C LEU A 177 -8.87 6.68 3.81
N VAL A 178 -8.05 5.91 4.51
CA VAL A 178 -8.45 4.68 5.21
C VAL A 178 -8.34 4.96 6.71
N ASP A 179 -9.44 4.79 7.44
CA ASP A 179 -9.51 5.04 8.88
C ASP A 179 -9.78 3.72 9.62
N TRP A 180 -8.71 3.07 10.06
CA TRP A 180 -8.82 1.84 10.84
C TRP A 180 -9.28 2.11 12.27
N ASP A 181 -9.01 3.30 12.83
CA ASP A 181 -9.46 3.65 14.17
C ASP A 181 -11.00 3.74 14.22
N MET A 182 -11.61 4.28 13.16
CA MET A 182 -13.07 4.24 13.05
C MET A 182 -13.58 2.82 12.85
N ALA A 183 -12.86 1.97 12.13
CA ALA A 183 -13.22 0.56 11.96
C ALA A 183 -13.24 -0.21 13.30
N GLN A 184 -12.35 0.15 14.24
CA GLN A 184 -12.32 -0.45 15.60
C GLN A 184 -13.61 -0.18 16.40
N THR A 185 -14.42 0.79 16.01
CA THR A 185 -15.71 1.08 16.65
C THR A 185 -16.83 0.11 16.24
N LEU A 186 -16.60 -0.70 15.20
CA LEU A 186 -17.57 -1.67 14.70
C LEU A 186 -17.45 -3.02 15.41
N PRO A 187 -18.57 -3.78 15.54
CA PRO A 187 -18.56 -5.09 16.22
C PRO A 187 -17.68 -6.17 15.60
N ASP A 188 -17.44 -6.07 14.30
CA ASP A 188 -16.61 -7.03 13.54
C ASP A 188 -15.56 -6.23 12.79
N HIS A 189 -14.38 -6.14 13.37
CA HIS A 189 -13.25 -5.38 12.88
C HIS A 189 -11.97 -6.21 12.91
N GLY A 190 -10.97 -5.86 12.12
CA GLY A 190 -9.63 -6.43 12.21
C GLY A 190 -8.79 -5.78 13.32
N ASP A 191 -7.52 -6.18 13.41
CA ASP A 191 -6.59 -5.66 14.42
C ASP A 191 -5.81 -4.41 13.95
N ALA A 192 -6.03 -3.96 12.71
CA ALA A 192 -5.38 -2.76 12.17
C ALA A 192 -5.86 -1.50 12.91
N VAL A 193 -4.96 -0.57 13.15
CA VAL A 193 -5.21 0.72 13.80
C VAL A 193 -4.49 1.84 13.05
N GLY A 194 -4.87 3.08 13.35
CA GLY A 194 -4.32 4.27 12.74
C GLY A 194 -5.04 4.67 11.46
N VAL A 195 -4.40 5.55 10.71
CA VAL A 195 -4.98 6.17 9.51
C VAL A 195 -3.96 6.12 8.38
N ALA A 196 -4.42 5.95 7.13
CA ALA A 196 -3.58 6.09 5.95
C ALA A 196 -4.22 7.05 4.93
N GLN A 197 -3.47 8.09 4.56
CA GLN A 197 -3.85 9.03 3.51
C GLN A 197 -3.11 8.66 2.22
N PHE A 198 -3.87 8.39 1.16
CA PHE A 198 -3.35 8.06 -0.16
C PHE A 198 -3.51 9.22 -1.13
N THR A 199 -2.48 9.47 -1.93
CA THR A 199 -2.54 10.28 -3.13
C THR A 199 -1.97 9.46 -4.27
N TYR A 200 -2.68 9.36 -5.39
CA TYR A 200 -2.24 8.55 -6.52
C TYR A 200 -2.56 9.19 -7.86
N SER A 201 -1.74 8.88 -8.85
CA SER A 201 -1.95 9.26 -10.23
C SER A 201 -1.45 8.15 -11.16
N ARG A 202 -2.36 7.62 -11.97
CA ARG A 202 -2.10 6.70 -13.06
C ARG A 202 -3.09 7.00 -14.17
N THR A 203 -2.77 7.98 -15.02
CA THR A 203 -3.74 8.58 -15.95
C THR A 203 -3.80 7.91 -17.32
N ALA A 204 -2.78 7.12 -17.69
CA ALA A 204 -2.72 6.38 -18.95
C ALA A 204 -1.72 5.22 -18.84
N PRO A 205 -1.74 4.24 -19.76
CA PRO A 205 -0.79 3.11 -19.78
C PRO A 205 0.68 3.52 -19.88
N ASP A 206 0.96 4.63 -20.54
CA ASP A 206 2.29 5.20 -20.80
C ASP A 206 2.62 6.39 -19.89
N ALA A 207 1.70 6.79 -19.01
CA ALA A 207 1.94 7.86 -18.05
C ALA A 207 2.74 7.39 -16.85
N VAL A 208 3.48 8.31 -16.24
CA VAL A 208 4.14 8.07 -14.95
C VAL A 208 3.08 7.74 -13.90
N THR A 209 3.30 6.66 -13.17
CA THR A 209 2.50 6.30 -12.00
C THR A 209 3.16 6.87 -10.75
N THR A 210 2.40 7.58 -9.93
CA THR A 210 2.84 8.03 -8.61
C THR A 210 1.85 7.57 -7.55
N ILE A 211 2.37 7.14 -6.40
CA ILE A 211 1.56 6.75 -5.23
C ILE A 211 2.28 7.22 -3.99
N ASP A 212 1.64 8.12 -3.27
CA ASP A 212 2.11 8.65 -2.01
C ASP A 212 1.18 8.18 -0.89
N VAL A 213 1.74 7.68 0.19
CA VAL A 213 0.98 7.24 1.36
C VAL A 213 1.61 7.82 2.61
N ASP A 214 0.79 8.46 3.42
CA ASP A 214 1.14 8.93 4.75
C ASP A 214 0.36 8.08 5.77
N PHE A 215 1.08 7.31 6.57
CA PHE A 215 0.54 6.50 7.64
C PHE A 215 0.70 7.22 8.98
N GLN A 216 -0.34 7.22 9.81
CA GLN A 216 -0.32 7.80 11.14
C GLN A 216 -0.85 6.80 12.17
N GLY A 217 -0.12 6.62 13.26
CA GLY A 217 -0.51 5.78 14.37
C GLY A 217 -0.73 4.30 14.02
N ILE A 218 -0.02 3.78 13.03
CA ILE A 218 -0.09 2.37 12.66
C ILE A 218 0.77 1.50 13.57
N LYS A 219 0.53 0.21 13.59
CA LYS A 219 1.35 -0.78 14.30
C LYS A 219 1.57 -2.02 13.45
N ASP A 220 2.69 -2.70 13.73
CA ASP A 220 2.94 -4.04 13.19
C ASP A 220 2.19 -5.12 13.99
N ASP A 221 2.10 -6.32 13.46
CA ASP A 221 1.74 -7.53 14.18
C ASP A 221 3.03 -8.12 14.85
N PRO A 222 3.04 -8.43 16.14
CA PRO A 222 1.94 -8.70 17.08
C PRO A 222 1.37 -7.45 17.77
N PRO A 223 0.17 -7.60 18.42
CA PRO A 223 -0.62 -6.49 18.99
C PRO A 223 0.07 -5.63 20.04
N ALA A 224 1.19 -6.06 20.59
CA ALA A 224 1.99 -5.31 21.57
C ALA A 224 2.96 -4.31 20.90
N ALA A 225 2.95 -4.25 19.58
CA ALA A 225 3.83 -3.33 18.86
C ALA A 225 3.47 -1.87 19.14
N GLU A 226 4.49 -1.04 19.21
CA GLU A 226 4.37 0.40 19.36
C GLU A 226 3.70 1.03 18.15
N LEU A 227 2.93 2.10 18.37
CA LEU A 227 2.38 2.91 17.29
C LEU A 227 3.49 3.79 16.68
N TYR A 228 3.48 3.89 15.36
CA TYR A 228 4.43 4.72 14.63
C TYR A 228 3.81 5.34 13.39
N ASP A 229 4.46 6.38 12.88
CA ASP A 229 4.12 7.02 11.62
C ASP A 229 5.12 6.57 10.55
N ALA A 230 4.65 6.49 9.30
CA ALA A 230 5.48 6.15 8.16
C ALA A 230 5.04 6.92 6.92
N ILE A 231 5.99 7.19 6.04
CA ILE A 231 5.71 7.72 4.71
C ILE A 231 6.19 6.74 3.64
N TYR A 232 5.45 6.70 2.56
CA TYR A 232 5.75 5.88 1.40
C TYR A 232 5.56 6.72 0.15
N ARG A 233 6.56 6.74 -0.73
CA ARG A 233 6.52 7.46 -2.01
C ARG A 233 6.98 6.52 -3.11
N TYR A 234 6.16 6.34 -4.11
CA TYR A 234 6.43 5.45 -5.24
C TYR A 234 6.25 6.20 -6.55
N THR A 235 7.19 5.97 -7.46
CA THR A 235 7.09 6.44 -8.83
C THR A 235 7.52 5.31 -9.77
N ALA A 236 6.74 5.09 -10.82
CA ALA A 236 7.13 4.19 -11.90
C ALA A 236 6.91 4.85 -13.25
N THR A 237 7.91 4.77 -14.10
CA THR A 237 7.88 5.29 -15.47
C THR A 237 7.93 4.12 -16.43
N PRO A 238 6.87 3.89 -17.23
CA PRO A 238 6.87 2.83 -18.23
C PRO A 238 8.10 2.94 -19.16
N GLY A 239 8.79 1.85 -19.40
CA GLY A 239 9.99 1.81 -20.21
C GLY A 239 11.29 2.29 -19.51
N ALA A 240 11.21 2.79 -18.28
CA ALA A 240 12.39 3.28 -17.56
C ALA A 240 12.67 2.54 -16.25
N GLY A 241 11.63 2.27 -15.45
CA GLY A 241 11.76 1.60 -14.16
C GLY A 241 11.00 2.32 -13.06
N GLY A 242 11.46 2.20 -11.82
CA GLY A 242 10.78 2.77 -10.66
C GLY A 242 11.70 3.25 -9.55
N ASP A 243 11.08 3.97 -8.63
CA ASP A 243 11.69 4.58 -7.46
C ASP A 243 10.72 4.40 -6.28
N LEU A 244 11.24 3.94 -5.16
CA LEU A 244 10.53 3.75 -3.90
C LEU A 244 11.28 4.44 -2.79
N LYS A 245 10.59 5.29 -2.05
CA LYS A 245 11.09 5.92 -0.84
C LYS A 245 10.18 5.54 0.33
N TYR A 246 10.80 5.15 1.41
CA TYR A 246 10.12 4.85 2.67
C TYR A 246 10.85 5.53 3.81
N ALA A 247 10.12 6.10 4.75
CA ALA A 247 10.66 6.56 6.01
C ALA A 247 9.71 6.22 7.14
N ALA A 248 10.27 5.81 8.29
CA ALA A 248 9.50 5.55 9.50
C ALA A 248 10.36 5.82 10.72
N LYS A 249 9.72 6.25 11.82
CA LYS A 249 10.38 6.50 13.10
C LYS A 249 9.86 5.54 14.15
N ARG A 250 10.70 4.61 14.57
CA ARG A 250 10.39 3.62 15.62
C ARG A 250 11.65 3.04 16.21
N ASP A 251 11.53 2.23 17.25
CA ASP A 251 12.63 1.45 17.79
C ASP A 251 12.95 0.30 16.82
N TYR A 252 14.07 0.41 16.10
CA TYR A 252 14.61 -0.60 15.19
C TYR A 252 15.84 -1.31 15.74
N TYR A 253 16.52 -0.71 16.70
CA TYR A 253 17.74 -1.26 17.27
C TYR A 253 17.39 -2.24 18.39
N PRO A 254 17.56 -3.57 18.19
CA PRO A 254 17.20 -4.55 19.20
C PRO A 254 18.14 -4.39 20.40
N ASP A 255 17.61 -3.84 21.43
CA ASP A 255 18.27 -3.43 22.64
C ASP A 255 18.89 -4.59 23.42
N PRO A 256 20.21 -4.53 23.72
CA PRO A 256 20.73 -5.12 24.95
C PRO A 256 20.53 -4.20 26.17
N HIS A 257 20.03 -2.96 25.98
CA HIS A 257 19.84 -1.98 27.02
C HIS A 257 18.35 -1.87 27.38
N PRO A 258 17.91 -2.35 28.55
CA PRO A 258 16.48 -2.36 28.93
C PRO A 258 15.86 -0.97 29.16
N SER A 259 16.55 0.10 28.81
CA SER A 259 16.06 1.48 28.85
C SER A 259 15.83 2.09 27.46
N GLY A 260 16.02 1.34 26.38
CA GLY A 260 15.88 1.80 25.01
C GLY A 260 14.43 2.14 24.70
N THR A 261 14.16 3.43 24.68
CA THR A 261 12.90 4.02 24.21
C THR A 261 13.16 5.08 23.15
N ALA A 262 14.44 5.26 22.79
CA ALA A 262 14.83 6.23 21.80
C ALA A 262 14.59 5.63 20.41
N LYS A 263 13.78 6.32 19.61
CA LYS A 263 13.38 5.87 18.28
C LYS A 263 14.41 6.28 17.24
N GLU A 264 14.74 5.35 16.37
CA GLU A 264 15.54 5.59 15.18
C GLU A 264 14.65 6.05 14.02
N ASP A 265 15.25 6.85 13.15
CA ASP A 265 14.70 7.18 11.83
C ASP A 265 15.28 6.22 10.81
N LEU A 266 14.45 5.32 10.28
CA LEU A 266 14.77 4.45 9.16
C LEU A 266 14.36 5.13 7.86
N THR A 267 15.28 5.21 6.90
CA THR A 267 14.96 5.61 5.52
C THR A 267 15.41 4.53 4.55
N ILE A 268 14.60 4.28 3.51
CA ILE A 268 14.88 3.32 2.45
C ILE A 268 14.64 4.02 1.11
N HIS A 269 15.62 3.93 0.21
CA HIS A 269 15.51 4.41 -1.16
C HIS A 269 15.87 3.30 -2.13
N SER A 270 14.87 2.69 -2.75
CA SER A 270 15.04 1.66 -3.77
C SER A 270 14.78 2.22 -5.16
N ARG A 271 15.68 1.92 -6.11
CA ARG A 271 15.60 2.35 -7.50
C ARG A 271 15.86 1.15 -8.41
N TRP A 272 15.08 1.01 -9.45
CA TRP A 272 15.27 -0.09 -10.40
C TRP A 272 14.98 0.34 -11.83
N GLN A 273 15.63 -0.31 -12.76
CA GLN A 273 15.37 -0.20 -14.20
C GLN A 273 14.26 -1.17 -14.61
N GLU A 274 13.61 -0.93 -15.73
CA GLU A 274 12.62 -1.85 -16.29
C GLU A 274 13.19 -3.25 -16.54
N THR A 275 14.48 -3.35 -16.82
CA THR A 275 15.22 -4.62 -16.98
C THR A 275 15.28 -5.46 -15.71
N GLY A 276 14.95 -4.89 -14.54
CA GLY A 276 14.96 -5.56 -13.24
C GLY A 276 16.21 -5.26 -12.39
N THR A 277 17.29 -4.74 -12.96
CA THR A 277 18.49 -4.36 -12.19
C THR A 277 18.17 -3.19 -11.26
N GLY A 278 18.74 -3.15 -10.07
CA GLY A 278 18.44 -2.08 -9.16
C GLY A 278 19.45 -1.87 -8.05
N ARG A 279 19.13 -0.92 -7.19
CA ARG A 279 19.87 -0.55 -6.00
C ARG A 279 18.92 -0.11 -4.89
N THR A 280 19.22 -0.49 -3.66
CA THR A 280 18.62 0.09 -2.47
C THR A 280 19.71 0.67 -1.58
N ASP A 281 19.47 1.87 -1.11
CA ASP A 281 20.25 2.55 -0.10
C ASP A 281 19.34 2.75 1.12
N TYR A 282 19.70 2.20 2.27
CA TYR A 282 18.92 2.41 3.50
C TYR A 282 19.83 2.86 4.65
N GLN A 283 19.24 3.63 5.55
CA GLN A 283 19.98 4.29 6.62
C GLN A 283 19.14 4.32 7.88
N LEU A 284 19.82 4.08 9.01
CA LEU A 284 19.27 4.20 10.34
C LEU A 284 20.02 5.32 11.08
N THR A 285 19.27 6.29 11.62
CA THR A 285 19.84 7.46 12.32
C THR A 285 19.05 7.76 13.59
N GLY A 286 19.62 8.58 14.46
CA GLY A 286 18.96 8.96 15.71
C GLY A 286 18.98 7.83 16.74
N GLY A 287 18.13 7.93 17.76
CA GLY A 287 17.91 6.91 18.78
C GLY A 287 19.17 6.38 19.46
N GLU A 288 19.17 5.10 19.77
CA GLU A 288 20.29 4.40 20.41
C GLU A 288 21.51 4.32 19.48
N VAL A 289 21.34 4.17 18.16
CA VAL A 289 22.48 4.12 17.22
C VAL A 289 23.29 5.42 17.24
N ALA A 290 22.63 6.55 17.48
CA ALA A 290 23.33 7.83 17.68
C ALA A 290 23.97 7.93 19.05
N ALA A 291 23.31 7.46 20.11
CA ALA A 291 23.82 7.44 21.47
C ALA A 291 25.08 6.58 21.62
N ASP A 292 25.11 5.44 20.90
CA ASP A 292 26.25 4.51 20.86
C ASP A 292 27.39 4.99 19.93
N GLY A 293 27.20 6.11 19.24
CA GLY A 293 28.20 6.70 18.35
C GLY A 293 28.44 5.92 17.05
N ILE A 294 27.52 5.05 16.65
CA ILE A 294 27.59 4.26 15.42
C ILE A 294 26.75 4.85 14.27
N ALA A 295 25.95 5.90 14.55
CA ALA A 295 25.16 6.57 13.52
C ALA A 295 26.05 7.37 12.55
N PRO A 296 25.68 7.42 11.24
CA PRO A 296 24.59 6.66 10.65
C PRO A 296 24.98 5.19 10.39
N VAL A 297 24.08 4.27 10.69
CA VAL A 297 24.18 2.92 10.17
C VAL A 297 23.57 2.91 8.77
N SER A 298 24.35 2.59 7.74
CA SER A 298 23.89 2.61 6.38
C SER A 298 24.30 1.36 5.62
N VAL A 299 23.45 0.97 4.67
CA VAL A 299 23.68 -0.15 3.76
C VAL A 299 23.33 0.28 2.34
N SER A 300 24.18 -0.06 1.41
CA SER A 300 23.96 0.08 -0.02
C SER A 300 24.13 -1.28 -0.67
N GLU A 301 23.12 -1.73 -1.40
CA GLU A 301 23.18 -2.99 -2.12
C GLU A 301 22.62 -2.84 -3.53
N CYS A 302 23.32 -3.45 -4.51
CA CYS A 302 22.89 -3.51 -5.90
C CYS A 302 22.60 -4.96 -6.30
N TRP A 303 21.66 -5.13 -7.22
CA TRP A 303 21.31 -6.42 -7.78
C TRP A 303 21.25 -6.40 -9.32
N ASP A 304 21.48 -7.56 -9.91
CA ASP A 304 21.41 -7.77 -11.36
C ASP A 304 20.00 -8.12 -11.84
N ILE A 305 19.87 -8.47 -13.13
CA ILE A 305 18.60 -8.88 -13.75
C ILE A 305 18.02 -10.19 -13.19
N GLY A 306 18.84 -10.98 -12.51
CA GLY A 306 18.44 -12.20 -11.79
C GLY A 306 18.11 -11.92 -10.32
N PHE A 307 18.15 -10.65 -9.92
CA PHE A 307 17.95 -10.20 -8.52
C PHE A 307 19.04 -10.70 -7.57
N LEU A 308 20.19 -11.11 -8.09
CA LEU A 308 21.33 -11.53 -7.29
C LEU A 308 22.17 -10.33 -6.88
N SER A 309 22.66 -10.34 -5.62
CA SER A 309 23.52 -9.29 -5.09
C SER A 309 24.84 -9.18 -5.87
N THR A 310 25.16 -7.99 -6.36
CA THR A 310 26.36 -7.69 -7.14
C THR A 310 27.29 -6.69 -6.46
N TYR A 311 26.76 -5.94 -5.51
CA TYR A 311 27.51 -4.98 -4.69
C TYR A 311 26.83 -4.87 -3.33
N LEU A 312 27.60 -4.86 -2.27
CA LEU A 312 27.17 -4.54 -0.91
C LEU A 312 28.22 -3.68 -0.22
N ASN A 313 27.76 -2.66 0.49
CA ASN A 313 28.57 -1.89 1.43
C ASN A 313 27.76 -1.64 2.70
N VAL A 314 28.38 -1.94 3.85
CA VAL A 314 27.78 -1.78 5.18
C VAL A 314 28.68 -0.86 6.00
N SER A 315 28.15 0.26 6.51
CA SER A 315 28.95 1.32 7.17
C SER A 315 29.67 0.89 8.43
N TYR A 316 29.21 -0.14 9.13
CA TYR A 316 29.74 -0.58 10.42
C TYR A 316 30.50 -1.93 10.35
N ASP A 317 30.41 -2.66 9.24
CA ASP A 317 31.06 -3.97 9.07
C ASP A 317 31.55 -4.15 7.63
N HIS A 318 32.74 -3.61 7.36
CA HIS A 318 33.35 -3.70 6.03
C HIS A 318 33.86 -5.10 5.68
N ALA A 319 33.88 -6.05 6.62
CA ALA A 319 34.27 -7.44 6.33
C ALA A 319 33.24 -8.16 5.45
N GLY A 320 31.99 -7.65 5.43
CA GLY A 320 30.92 -8.15 4.57
C GLY A 320 30.78 -7.42 3.23
N ASP A 321 31.62 -6.43 2.93
CA ASP A 321 31.54 -5.66 1.69
C ASP A 321 32.01 -6.48 0.47
N TRP A 322 31.34 -6.30 -0.66
CA TRP A 322 31.76 -6.90 -1.93
C TRP A 322 31.31 -6.09 -3.15
N GLY A 323 31.90 -6.44 -4.30
CA GLY A 323 31.55 -5.84 -5.58
C GLY A 323 32.16 -4.46 -5.78
N VAL A 324 31.78 -3.83 -6.89
CA VAL A 324 32.28 -2.50 -7.28
C VAL A 324 31.09 -1.59 -7.53
N GLU A 325 30.96 -0.52 -6.74
CA GLU A 325 29.81 0.39 -6.78
C GLU A 325 29.55 0.99 -8.18
N THR A 326 30.62 1.32 -8.92
CA THR A 326 30.49 1.88 -10.26
C THR A 326 29.92 0.91 -11.29
N SER A 327 29.82 -0.37 -10.96
CA SER A 327 29.17 -1.41 -11.80
C SER A 327 27.66 -1.49 -11.58
N CYS A 328 27.12 -0.81 -10.58
CA CYS A 328 25.68 -0.74 -10.30
C CYS A 328 24.96 0.06 -11.40
N SER A 329 23.71 -0.31 -11.70
CA SER A 329 22.84 0.47 -12.59
C SER A 329 22.60 1.90 -12.08
N PHE A 330 22.71 2.09 -10.77
CA PHE A 330 22.71 3.38 -10.08
C PHE A 330 24.03 3.51 -9.30
N PRO A 331 25.08 4.07 -9.92
CA PRO A 331 26.45 3.97 -9.40
C PRO A 331 26.74 4.86 -8.19
N THR A 332 25.77 5.65 -7.74
CA THR A 332 25.90 6.55 -6.60
C THR A 332 24.84 6.28 -5.56
N ALA A 333 25.24 6.13 -4.30
CA ALA A 333 24.34 6.03 -3.17
C ALA A 333 23.43 7.26 -3.05
N SER A 334 22.20 7.06 -2.62
CA SER A 334 21.21 8.11 -2.43
C SER A 334 20.43 7.85 -1.14
N PHE A 335 20.98 8.31 -0.02
CA PHE A 335 20.31 8.24 1.26
C PHE A 335 19.30 9.39 1.39
N LEU A 336 18.14 9.09 1.96
CA LEU A 336 17.11 10.08 2.22
C LEU A 336 17.35 10.77 3.56
N ALA A 337 16.99 12.05 3.65
CA ALA A 337 16.86 12.69 4.95
C ALA A 337 15.61 12.15 5.65
N PRO A 338 15.63 11.95 6.98
CA PRO A 338 14.43 11.67 7.75
C PRO A 338 13.41 12.79 7.55
N SER A 339 12.18 12.44 7.16
CA SER A 339 11.14 13.42 6.86
C SER A 339 9.77 12.88 7.25
N LEU A 340 9.62 12.64 8.56
CA LEU A 340 8.31 12.35 9.16
C LEU A 340 7.73 13.60 9.79
#